data_be644b161d8d5f302a9f2a5e86fd39e1
#
_entry.id   be644b161d8d5f302a9f2a5e86fd39e1
#
_cell.length_a   1.000
_cell.length_b   1.000
_cell.length_c   1.000
_cell.angle_alpha   90.00
_cell.angle_beta   90.00
_cell.angle_gamma   90.00
#
_symmetry.space_group_name_H-M   'P 1'
#
loop_
_entity.id
_entity.type
_entity.pdbx_description
1 polymer ?
#
loop_
_entity_poly.entity_id
_entity_poly.type
_entity_poly.pdbx_seq_one_letter_code
_entity_poly.pdbx_strand_id
1 'polypeptide(L)'
;MIVKKFGITHISAGDLLRAAVAQGTDDGLKAKEFMDRGDLVPDEVVVNMVKSRLNEPDCAGGWLLDGYPRSASQAEALSSYGIEPDLFLLLDVPDEELLERVVGRRLDPVTGQIYHLKFFPPPDETVAKRLTQRSDDTEEKAQNRLKVHHANVNAVLSKYKNIMKTIDGNRQKTTVFKEIEG
;
A
#
# COMPACT_ATOMS: atom_id res chain seq x y z
N MET A 1 12.39 4.25 4.21
CA MET A 1 13.09 4.50 5.47
C MET A 1 13.11 3.22 6.31
N ILE A 2 11.97 2.63 6.69
CA ILE A 2 11.87 1.37 7.46
C ILE A 2 12.74 0.27 6.86
N VAL A 3 12.51 -0.11 5.60
CA VAL A 3 13.25 -1.16 4.89
C VAL A 3 14.77 -0.98 4.98
N LYS A 4 15.25 0.25 4.73
CA LYS A 4 16.69 0.55 4.81
C LYS A 4 17.25 0.46 6.24
N LYS A 5 16.43 0.81 7.24
CA LYS A 5 16.85 0.79 8.66
C LYS A 5 16.91 -0.61 9.21
N PHE A 6 15.89 -1.42 8.93
CA PHE A 6 15.73 -2.74 9.53
C PHE A 6 16.20 -3.89 8.63
N GLY A 7 16.60 -3.61 7.38
CA GLY A 7 17.09 -4.64 6.45
C GLY A 7 16.02 -5.64 6.01
N ILE A 8 14.75 -5.26 6.04
CA ILE A 8 13.61 -6.12 5.71
C ILE A 8 13.10 -5.85 4.28
N THR A 9 12.35 -6.79 3.72
CA THR A 9 11.82 -6.68 2.36
C THR A 9 10.48 -5.95 2.34
N HIS A 10 10.32 -4.96 1.44
CA HIS A 10 9.05 -4.26 1.22
C HIS A 10 8.16 -5.02 0.24
N ILE A 11 6.94 -5.30 0.66
CA ILE A 11 5.91 -5.94 -0.16
C ILE A 11 4.69 -5.04 -0.19
N SER A 12 4.45 -4.39 -1.32
CA SER A 12 3.23 -3.61 -1.56
C SER A 12 2.22 -4.45 -2.35
N ALA A 13 1.10 -4.79 -1.73
CA ALA A 13 0.02 -5.52 -2.40
C ALA A 13 -0.49 -4.78 -3.66
N GLY A 14 -0.57 -3.45 -3.60
CA GLY A 14 -0.95 -2.64 -4.75
C GLY A 14 0.07 -2.69 -5.89
N ASP A 15 1.38 -2.77 -5.59
CA ASP A 15 2.41 -2.88 -6.62
C ASP A 15 2.45 -4.28 -7.24
N LEU A 16 2.22 -5.34 -6.45
CA LEU A 16 2.05 -6.69 -6.97
C LEU A 16 0.89 -6.77 -7.96
N LEU A 17 -0.26 -6.22 -7.61
CA LEU A 17 -1.44 -6.16 -8.49
C LEU A 17 -1.15 -5.37 -9.77
N ARG A 18 -0.52 -4.20 -9.68
CA ARG A 18 -0.15 -3.40 -10.86
C ARG A 18 0.86 -4.13 -11.76
N ALA A 19 1.81 -4.85 -11.18
CA ALA A 19 2.74 -5.67 -11.96
C ALA A 19 2.03 -6.79 -12.71
N ALA A 20 1.08 -7.49 -12.07
CA ALA A 20 0.27 -8.52 -12.70
C ALA A 20 -0.61 -7.96 -13.84
N VAL A 21 -1.20 -6.77 -13.65
CA VAL A 21 -1.95 -6.06 -14.71
C VAL A 21 -1.04 -5.74 -15.88
N ALA A 22 0.16 -5.21 -15.63
CA ALA A 22 1.11 -4.84 -16.68
C ALA A 22 1.63 -6.06 -17.46
N GLN A 23 1.74 -7.23 -16.80
CA GLN A 23 2.13 -8.50 -17.42
C GLN A 23 0.97 -9.18 -18.16
N GLY A 24 -0.27 -8.71 -17.99
CA GLY A 24 -1.45 -9.29 -18.63
C GLY A 24 -1.80 -10.69 -18.13
N THR A 25 -1.46 -11.04 -16.88
CA THR A 25 -1.83 -12.32 -16.29
C THR A 25 -3.35 -12.39 -16.05
N ASP A 26 -3.92 -13.60 -15.98
CA ASP A 26 -5.35 -13.78 -15.72
C ASP A 26 -5.79 -13.09 -14.42
N ASP A 27 -5.00 -13.22 -13.36
CA ASP A 27 -5.24 -12.54 -12.08
C ASP A 27 -5.08 -11.02 -12.20
N GLY A 28 -4.11 -10.55 -13.01
CA GLY A 28 -3.93 -9.14 -13.32
C GLY A 28 -5.13 -8.55 -14.06
N LEU A 29 -5.67 -9.25 -15.05
CA LEU A 29 -6.86 -8.81 -15.78
C LEU A 29 -8.09 -8.73 -14.87
N LYS A 30 -8.31 -9.72 -14.01
CA LYS A 30 -9.36 -9.67 -12.98
C LYS A 30 -9.17 -8.51 -12.02
N ALA A 31 -7.94 -8.34 -11.50
CA ALA A 31 -7.61 -7.26 -10.56
C ALA A 31 -7.86 -5.87 -11.14
N LYS A 32 -7.58 -5.69 -12.43
CA LYS A 32 -7.71 -4.40 -13.13
C LYS A 32 -9.11 -3.82 -13.01
N GLU A 33 -10.15 -4.64 -13.19
CA GLU A 33 -11.55 -4.17 -13.15
C GLU A 33 -11.91 -3.56 -11.78
N PHE A 34 -11.43 -4.18 -10.68
CA PHE A 34 -11.66 -3.68 -9.33
C PHE A 34 -10.81 -2.45 -9.02
N MET A 35 -9.54 -2.46 -9.41
CA MET A 35 -8.64 -1.32 -9.22
C MET A 35 -9.12 -0.08 -9.97
N ASP A 36 -9.66 -0.25 -11.17
CA ASP A 36 -10.18 0.84 -11.99
C ASP A 36 -11.43 1.50 -11.37
N ARG A 37 -12.15 0.83 -10.47
CA ARG A 37 -13.26 1.38 -9.68
C ARG A 37 -12.83 1.86 -8.30
N GLY A 38 -11.62 1.49 -7.83
CA GLY A 38 -11.16 1.74 -6.46
C GLY A 38 -11.75 0.76 -5.44
N ASP A 39 -12.26 -0.38 -5.91
CA ASP A 39 -12.81 -1.45 -5.08
C ASP A 39 -11.70 -2.39 -4.57
N LEU A 40 -12.04 -3.25 -3.59
CA LEU A 40 -11.16 -4.35 -3.18
C LEU A 40 -11.12 -5.43 -4.28
N VAL A 41 -9.91 -5.81 -4.65
CA VAL A 41 -9.69 -6.99 -5.50
C VAL A 41 -10.12 -8.24 -4.73
N PRO A 42 -10.75 -9.24 -5.38
CA PRO A 42 -11.15 -10.48 -4.70
C PRO A 42 -10.01 -11.11 -3.89
N ASP A 43 -10.34 -11.55 -2.67
CA ASP A 43 -9.37 -12.04 -1.70
C ASP A 43 -8.51 -13.17 -2.24
N GLU A 44 -9.11 -14.10 -2.99
CA GLU A 44 -8.41 -15.25 -3.60
C GLU A 44 -7.22 -14.82 -4.50
N VAL A 45 -7.38 -13.70 -5.23
CA VAL A 45 -6.33 -13.16 -6.10
C VAL A 45 -5.22 -12.55 -5.25
N VAL A 46 -5.57 -11.64 -4.33
CA VAL A 46 -4.58 -10.89 -3.55
C VAL A 46 -3.83 -11.79 -2.58
N VAL A 47 -4.54 -12.69 -1.89
CA VAL A 47 -3.96 -13.61 -0.90
C VAL A 47 -2.88 -14.50 -1.53
N ASN A 48 -3.18 -15.11 -2.69
CA ASN A 48 -2.24 -15.98 -3.39
C ASN A 48 -0.99 -15.22 -3.83
N MET A 49 -1.14 -14.00 -4.34
CA MET A 49 -0.02 -13.16 -4.76
C MET A 49 0.87 -12.76 -3.57
N VAL A 50 0.27 -12.33 -2.47
CA VAL A 50 1.00 -11.94 -1.25
C VAL A 50 1.70 -13.15 -0.65
N LYS A 51 1.04 -14.30 -0.54
CA LYS A 51 1.62 -15.56 -0.06
C LYS A 51 2.81 -15.98 -0.91
N SER A 52 2.68 -15.99 -2.22
CA SER A 52 3.78 -16.34 -3.13
C SER A 52 4.98 -15.41 -2.93
N ARG A 53 4.75 -14.10 -2.80
CA ARG A 53 5.80 -13.11 -2.59
C ARG A 53 6.50 -13.25 -1.25
N LEU A 54 5.77 -13.56 -0.18
CA LEU A 54 6.32 -13.79 1.16
C LEU A 54 7.20 -15.03 1.26
N ASN A 55 6.99 -16.01 0.36
CA ASN A 55 7.81 -17.23 0.29
C ASN A 55 9.12 -17.05 -0.50
N GLU A 56 9.36 -15.90 -1.10
CA GLU A 56 10.62 -15.63 -1.79
C GLU A 56 11.79 -15.55 -0.80
N PRO A 57 13.02 -15.99 -1.19
CA PRO A 57 14.17 -16.06 -0.29
C PRO A 57 14.55 -14.72 0.36
N ASP A 58 14.30 -13.59 -0.32
CA ASP A 58 14.61 -12.25 0.20
C ASP A 58 13.70 -11.82 1.36
N CYS A 59 12.62 -12.54 1.63
CA CYS A 59 11.73 -12.31 2.76
C CYS A 59 12.15 -13.04 4.04
N ALA A 60 13.14 -13.94 3.96
CA ALA A 60 13.59 -14.73 5.13
C ALA A 60 14.17 -13.86 6.26
N GLY A 61 14.70 -12.68 5.94
CA GLY A 61 15.21 -11.72 6.93
C GLY A 61 14.15 -10.82 7.57
N GLY A 62 12.89 -10.98 7.20
CA GLY A 62 11.76 -10.14 7.63
C GLY A 62 11.15 -9.36 6.47
N TRP A 63 9.94 -8.89 6.68
CA TRP A 63 9.15 -8.21 5.67
C TRP A 63 8.33 -7.05 6.23
N LEU A 64 8.02 -6.10 5.36
CA LEU A 64 7.06 -5.03 5.58
C LEU A 64 5.95 -5.17 4.54
N LEU A 65 4.76 -5.56 4.99
CA LEU A 65 3.58 -5.67 4.14
C LEU A 65 2.82 -4.35 4.12
N ASP A 66 2.72 -3.74 2.94
CA ASP A 66 2.16 -2.41 2.75
C ASP A 66 0.82 -2.46 2.02
N GLY A 67 -0.20 -1.86 2.64
CA GLY A 67 -1.55 -1.79 2.11
C GLY A 67 -2.28 -3.13 2.08
N TYR A 68 -1.94 -4.07 2.98
CA TYR A 68 -2.58 -5.36 3.14
C TYR A 68 -2.39 -5.85 4.60
N PRO A 69 -3.38 -6.51 5.24
CA PRO A 69 -4.73 -6.78 4.74
C PRO A 69 -5.63 -5.54 4.74
N ARG A 70 -6.70 -5.57 3.92
CA ARG A 70 -7.70 -4.50 3.82
C ARG A 70 -9.11 -4.95 4.19
N SER A 71 -9.30 -6.23 4.50
CA SER A 71 -10.55 -6.82 4.98
C SER A 71 -10.27 -7.84 6.07
N ALA A 72 -11.31 -8.20 6.85
CA ALA A 72 -11.21 -9.26 7.86
C ALA A 72 -10.86 -10.61 7.22
N SER A 73 -11.45 -10.94 6.09
CA SER A 73 -11.19 -12.19 5.35
C SER A 73 -9.73 -12.30 4.89
N GLN A 74 -9.14 -11.19 4.43
CA GLN A 74 -7.71 -11.14 4.09
C GLN A 74 -6.83 -11.37 5.33
N ALA A 75 -7.18 -10.77 6.47
CA ALA A 75 -6.45 -10.97 7.72
C ALA A 75 -6.55 -12.41 8.23
N GLU A 76 -7.72 -13.04 8.09
CA GLU A 76 -7.93 -14.45 8.43
C GLU A 76 -7.14 -15.38 7.50
N ALA A 77 -7.09 -15.06 6.20
CA ALA A 77 -6.33 -15.83 5.23
C ALA A 77 -4.83 -15.83 5.55
N LEU A 78 -4.24 -14.67 5.93
CA LEU A 78 -2.84 -14.62 6.39
C LEU A 78 -2.60 -15.56 7.57
N SER A 79 -3.43 -15.47 8.62
CA SER A 79 -3.33 -16.35 9.79
C SER A 79 -3.46 -17.83 9.42
N SER A 80 -4.36 -18.18 8.51
CA SER A 80 -4.55 -19.58 8.08
C SER A 80 -3.33 -20.17 7.38
N TYR A 81 -2.49 -19.31 6.80
CA TYR A 81 -1.20 -19.69 6.20
C TYR A 81 -0.01 -19.60 7.16
N GLY A 82 -0.27 -19.32 8.45
CA GLY A 82 0.78 -19.15 9.46
C GLY A 82 1.61 -17.86 9.27
N ILE A 83 1.09 -16.89 8.54
CA ILE A 83 1.73 -15.60 8.31
C ILE A 83 1.21 -14.62 9.36
N GLU A 84 1.99 -14.45 10.43
CA GLU A 84 1.64 -13.57 11.55
C GLU A 84 2.66 -12.43 11.64
N PRO A 85 2.20 -11.16 11.62
CA PRO A 85 3.08 -10.02 11.82
C PRO A 85 3.42 -9.86 13.31
N ASP A 86 4.65 -9.43 13.61
CA ASP A 86 5.07 -9.06 14.97
C ASP A 86 4.53 -7.69 15.38
N LEU A 87 4.27 -6.81 14.42
CA LEU A 87 3.82 -5.43 14.65
C LEU A 87 2.86 -5.00 13.53
N PHE A 88 1.76 -4.38 13.92
CA PHE A 88 0.84 -3.70 13.00
C PHE A 88 0.92 -2.19 13.21
N LEU A 89 1.35 -1.45 12.20
CA LEU A 89 1.43 0.00 12.23
C LEU A 89 0.21 0.63 11.56
N LEU A 90 -0.57 1.38 12.33
CA LEU A 90 -1.64 2.22 11.81
C LEU A 90 -1.11 3.66 11.70
N LEU A 91 -0.98 4.15 10.47
CA LEU A 91 -0.70 5.56 10.22
C LEU A 91 -2.03 6.31 10.17
N ASP A 92 -2.34 7.05 11.21
CA ASP A 92 -3.55 7.86 11.30
C ASP A 92 -3.35 9.17 10.54
N VAL A 93 -4.18 9.39 9.51
CA VAL A 93 -4.11 10.57 8.64
C VAL A 93 -5.55 10.98 8.28
N PRO A 94 -5.92 12.26 8.37
CA PRO A 94 -7.24 12.73 7.96
C PRO A 94 -7.53 12.44 6.48
N ASP A 95 -8.78 12.13 6.17
CA ASP A 95 -9.21 11.75 4.81
C ASP A 95 -8.89 12.80 3.75
N GLU A 96 -9.04 14.07 4.08
CA GLU A 96 -8.75 15.20 3.20
C GLU A 96 -7.27 15.22 2.79
N GLU A 97 -6.37 14.96 3.75
CA GLU A 97 -4.93 14.85 3.52
C GLU A 97 -4.60 13.61 2.68
N LEU A 98 -5.27 12.48 2.95
CA LEU A 98 -5.10 11.25 2.16
C LEU A 98 -5.53 11.48 0.70
N LEU A 99 -6.66 12.15 0.50
CA LEU A 99 -7.17 12.49 -0.83
C LEU A 99 -6.18 13.39 -1.57
N GLU A 100 -5.71 14.47 -0.95
CA GLU A 100 -4.70 15.36 -1.55
C GLU A 100 -3.43 14.59 -1.92
N ARG A 101 -2.93 13.72 -1.01
CA ARG A 101 -1.73 12.92 -1.25
C ARG A 101 -1.89 11.93 -2.41
N VAL A 102 -3.06 11.32 -2.56
CA VAL A 102 -3.32 10.37 -3.64
C VAL A 102 -3.47 11.10 -4.97
N VAL A 103 -4.28 12.14 -5.04
CA VAL A 103 -4.56 12.88 -6.28
C VAL A 103 -3.31 13.61 -6.80
N GLY A 104 -2.49 14.13 -5.89
CA GLY A 104 -1.25 14.83 -6.24
C GLY A 104 -0.06 13.92 -6.55
N ARG A 105 -0.17 12.60 -6.35
CA ARG A 105 0.90 11.63 -6.60
C ARG A 105 1.23 11.52 -8.08
N ARG A 106 2.52 11.39 -8.38
CA ARG A 106 3.04 11.17 -9.73
C ARG A 106 4.13 10.10 -9.69
N LEU A 107 4.17 9.29 -10.73
CA LEU A 107 5.18 8.24 -10.94
C LEU A 107 6.11 8.66 -12.08
N ASP A 108 7.41 8.56 -11.85
CA ASP A 108 8.40 8.57 -12.92
C ASP A 108 8.53 7.16 -13.50
N PRO A 109 8.06 6.90 -14.72
CA PRO A 109 8.09 5.54 -15.29
C PRO A 109 9.50 5.03 -15.61
N VAL A 110 10.50 5.94 -15.66
CA VAL A 110 11.90 5.58 -15.96
C VAL A 110 12.64 5.11 -14.72
N THR A 111 12.43 5.78 -13.58
CA THR A 111 13.16 5.50 -12.34
C THR A 111 12.34 4.73 -11.30
N GLY A 112 11.01 4.65 -11.49
CA GLY A 112 10.08 4.13 -10.47
C GLY A 112 9.88 5.08 -9.27
N GLN A 113 10.51 6.26 -9.28
CA GLN A 113 10.43 7.22 -8.18
C GLN A 113 9.02 7.85 -8.13
N ILE A 114 8.50 7.94 -6.92
CA ILE A 114 7.23 8.63 -6.64
C ILE A 114 7.51 10.08 -6.25
N TYR A 115 6.84 10.98 -6.93
CA TYR A 115 6.80 12.42 -6.65
C TYR A 115 5.39 12.85 -6.22
N HIS A 116 5.30 14.07 -5.73
CA HIS A 116 4.02 14.70 -5.42
C HIS A 116 4.05 16.16 -5.86
N LEU A 117 3.02 16.61 -6.56
CA LEU A 117 2.98 17.96 -7.14
C LEU A 117 3.21 19.09 -6.12
N LYS A 118 2.76 18.90 -4.88
CA LYS A 118 2.87 19.90 -3.80
C LYS A 118 3.97 19.55 -2.78
N PHE A 119 4.02 18.31 -2.28
CA PHE A 119 4.85 17.96 -1.12
C PHE A 119 6.25 17.44 -1.48
N PHE A 120 6.41 16.93 -2.68
CA PHE A 120 7.70 16.43 -3.17
C PHE A 120 7.76 16.57 -4.70
N PRO A 121 7.93 17.80 -5.20
CA PRO A 121 7.95 18.06 -6.65
C PRO A 121 9.16 17.41 -7.32
N PRO A 122 9.09 17.16 -8.65
CA PRO A 122 10.23 16.67 -9.42
C PRO A 122 11.40 17.67 -9.39
N PRO A 123 12.65 17.18 -9.50
CA PRO A 123 13.85 18.03 -9.35
C PRO A 123 14.06 18.97 -10.55
N ASP A 124 13.53 18.65 -11.72
CA ASP A 124 13.72 19.40 -12.95
C ASP A 124 12.57 19.17 -13.95
N GLU A 125 12.55 19.99 -15.00
CA GLU A 125 11.54 19.91 -16.06
C GLU A 125 11.59 18.60 -16.88
N THR A 126 12.75 17.97 -17.01
CA THR A 126 12.90 16.73 -17.77
C THR A 126 12.17 15.61 -17.07
N VAL A 127 12.32 15.53 -15.75
CA VAL A 127 11.55 14.59 -14.92
C VAL A 127 10.07 14.96 -14.93
N ALA A 128 9.74 16.25 -14.74
CA ALA A 128 8.35 16.71 -14.69
C ALA A 128 7.54 16.32 -15.95
N LYS A 129 8.13 16.45 -17.12
CA LYS A 129 7.47 16.16 -18.42
C LYS A 129 7.16 14.68 -18.65
N ARG A 130 7.84 13.76 -17.97
CA ARG A 130 7.63 12.32 -18.13
C ARG A 130 6.80 11.69 -17.02
N LEU A 131 6.43 12.47 -15.99
CA LEU A 131 5.62 11.96 -14.89
C LEU A 131 4.24 11.51 -15.37
N THR A 132 3.80 10.39 -14.83
CA THR A 132 2.48 9.81 -15.08
C THR A 132 1.67 9.76 -13.79
N GLN A 133 0.35 9.81 -13.91
CA GLN A 133 -0.56 9.52 -12.81
C GLN A 133 -1.01 8.06 -12.91
N ARG A 134 -1.12 7.37 -11.78
CA ARG A 134 -1.69 6.03 -11.76
C ARG A 134 -3.18 6.08 -12.11
N SER A 135 -3.69 5.05 -12.77
CA SER A 135 -5.10 5.00 -13.18
C SER A 135 -6.09 5.01 -12.00
N ASP A 136 -5.63 4.62 -10.82
CA ASP A 136 -6.38 4.58 -9.58
C ASP A 136 -6.19 5.82 -8.66
N ASP A 137 -5.47 6.86 -9.13
CA ASP A 137 -5.19 8.08 -8.37
C ASP A 137 -6.10 9.27 -8.76
N THR A 138 -7.23 9.02 -9.42
CA THR A 138 -8.24 10.06 -9.66
C THR A 138 -9.01 10.36 -8.37
N GLU A 139 -9.55 11.57 -8.26
CA GLU A 139 -10.30 11.99 -7.07
C GLU A 139 -11.48 11.05 -6.76
N GLU A 140 -12.28 10.72 -7.77
CA GLU A 140 -13.43 9.82 -7.66
C GLU A 140 -13.03 8.44 -7.10
N LYS A 141 -11.97 7.83 -7.67
CA LYS A 141 -11.49 6.52 -7.24
C LYS A 141 -10.86 6.58 -5.85
N ALA A 142 -10.15 7.67 -5.54
CA ALA A 142 -9.58 7.89 -4.21
C ALA A 142 -10.66 8.01 -3.14
N GLN A 143 -11.75 8.72 -3.42
CA GLN A 143 -12.92 8.81 -2.55
C GLN A 143 -13.59 7.45 -2.35
N ASN A 144 -13.77 6.66 -3.42
CA ASN A 144 -14.30 5.30 -3.29
C ASN A 144 -13.40 4.41 -2.43
N ARG A 145 -12.08 4.50 -2.61
CA ARG A 145 -11.09 3.75 -1.79
C ARG A 145 -11.19 4.11 -0.30
N LEU A 146 -11.38 5.39 0.04
CA LEU A 146 -11.58 5.83 1.41
C LEU A 146 -12.89 5.25 1.99
N LYS A 147 -13.98 5.31 1.22
CA LYS A 147 -15.26 4.71 1.63
C LYS A 147 -15.13 3.21 1.91
N VAL A 148 -14.49 2.48 1.00
CA VAL A 148 -14.23 1.04 1.16
C VAL A 148 -13.31 0.77 2.36
N HIS A 149 -12.29 1.61 2.58
CA HIS A 149 -11.41 1.53 3.75
C HIS A 149 -12.20 1.66 5.05
N HIS A 150 -13.01 2.70 5.20
CA HIS A 150 -13.82 2.92 6.42
C HIS A 150 -14.81 1.79 6.69
N ALA A 151 -15.35 1.17 5.65
CA ALA A 151 -16.25 0.02 5.81
C ALA A 151 -15.54 -1.22 6.38
N ASN A 152 -14.22 -1.36 6.19
CA ASN A 152 -13.47 -2.57 6.52
C ASN A 152 -12.45 -2.40 7.65
N VAL A 153 -11.95 -1.19 7.89
CA VAL A 153 -10.79 -0.93 8.76
C VAL A 153 -10.99 -1.45 10.18
N ASN A 154 -12.15 -1.25 10.78
CA ASN A 154 -12.41 -1.65 12.17
C ASN A 154 -12.29 -3.17 12.37
N ALA A 155 -12.71 -3.97 11.40
CA ALA A 155 -12.58 -5.42 11.46
C ALA A 155 -11.11 -5.87 11.38
N VAL A 156 -10.31 -5.21 10.54
CA VAL A 156 -8.86 -5.44 10.45
C VAL A 156 -8.16 -5.04 11.75
N LEU A 157 -8.44 -3.84 12.27
CA LEU A 157 -7.82 -3.34 13.51
C LEU A 157 -8.15 -4.22 14.71
N SER A 158 -9.38 -4.76 14.77
CA SER A 158 -9.78 -5.69 15.83
C SER A 158 -8.93 -6.96 15.85
N LYS A 159 -8.55 -7.47 14.68
CA LYS A 159 -7.71 -8.67 14.53
C LYS A 159 -6.29 -8.43 15.08
N TYR A 160 -5.74 -7.24 14.84
CA TYR A 160 -4.35 -6.90 15.21
C TYR A 160 -4.22 -6.07 16.48
N LYS A 161 -5.29 -5.91 17.26
CA LYS A 161 -5.36 -5.03 18.43
C LYS A 161 -4.18 -5.20 19.40
N ASN A 162 -3.71 -6.42 19.62
CA ASN A 162 -2.68 -6.73 20.60
C ASN A 162 -1.25 -6.38 20.15
N ILE A 163 -1.05 -6.19 18.86
CA ILE A 163 0.25 -5.86 18.24
C ILE A 163 0.22 -4.52 17.50
N MET A 164 -0.88 -3.77 17.64
CA MET A 164 -1.09 -2.53 16.92
C MET A 164 -0.44 -1.35 17.65
N LYS A 165 0.28 -0.53 16.87
CA LYS A 165 0.75 0.80 17.28
C LYS A 165 0.17 1.84 16.32
N THR A 166 -0.57 2.81 16.86
CA THR A 166 -1.10 3.94 16.09
C THR A 166 -0.10 5.08 16.11
N ILE A 167 0.17 5.65 14.95
CA ILE A 167 1.11 6.75 14.76
C ILE A 167 0.42 7.85 13.97
N ASP A 168 0.52 9.10 14.46
CA ASP A 168 0.06 10.27 13.71
C ASP A 168 0.90 10.42 12.43
N GLY A 169 0.27 10.06 11.30
CA GLY A 169 0.87 10.11 9.96
C GLY A 169 0.73 11.48 9.27
N ASN A 170 0.06 12.45 9.92
CA ASN A 170 -0.11 13.81 9.38
C ASN A 170 1.02 14.76 9.78
N ARG A 171 2.25 14.24 9.77
CA ARG A 171 3.49 14.96 10.11
C ARG A 171 4.55 14.73 9.02
N GLN A 172 5.68 15.40 9.15
CA GLN A 172 6.82 15.18 8.26
C GLN A 172 7.30 13.72 8.36
N LYS A 173 7.60 13.10 7.21
CA LYS A 173 8.00 11.69 7.10
C LYS A 173 9.16 11.30 8.02
N THR A 174 10.09 12.24 8.29
CA THR A 174 11.23 12.02 9.21
C THR A 174 10.80 11.95 10.67
N THR A 175 9.79 12.73 11.06
CA THR A 175 9.22 12.72 12.41
C THR A 175 8.41 11.42 12.63
N VAL A 176 7.56 11.06 11.67
CA VAL A 176 6.82 9.79 11.68
C VAL A 176 7.78 8.60 11.78
N PHE A 177 8.86 8.62 10.98
CA PHE A 177 9.84 7.55 10.99
C PHE A 177 10.58 7.41 12.32
N LYS A 178 10.95 8.51 12.97
CA LYS A 178 11.58 8.48 14.30
C LYS A 178 10.69 7.84 15.37
N GLU A 179 9.39 8.06 15.30
CA GLU A 179 8.42 7.42 16.21
C GLU A 179 8.24 5.93 15.92
N ILE A 180 8.36 5.52 14.66
CA ILE A 180 8.35 4.10 14.27
C ILE A 180 9.62 3.39 14.77
N GLU A 181 10.77 4.08 14.71
CA GLU A 181 12.09 3.54 15.06
C GLU A 181 12.25 3.32 16.57
N GLY A 182 11.61 4.12 17.42
CA GLY A 182 11.68 4.06 18.88
C GLY A 182 10.63 3.19 19.49
#